data_0079baf79094e21bac78683f32e4f300
#
_entry.id   0079baf79094e21bac78683f32e4f300
#
_cell.length_a   1.000
_cell.length_b   1.000
_cell.length_c   1.000
_cell.angle_alpha   90.00
_cell.angle_beta   90.00
_cell.angle_gamma   90.00
#
_symmetry.space_group_name_H-M   'P 1'
#
loop_
_entity.id
_entity.type
_entity.pdbx_description
1 polymer ?
#
loop_
_entity_poly.entity_id
_entity_poly.type
_entity_poly.pdbx_seq_one_letter_code
_entity_poly.pdbx_strand_id
1 'polypeptide(L)' 'MYKNLMAELAKREMGLEELSKEMGIKQEMLLLKMESCHGINFREAMKIKTILKTDMPLEQLFFWEPI' A
#
# COMPACT_ATOMS: atom_id res chain seq x y z
N MET A 1 5.63 2.66 -9.60
CA MET A 1 5.64 2.04 -8.26
C MET A 1 5.14 3.04 -7.21
N TYR A 2 4.65 2.55 -6.11
CA TYR A 2 4.13 3.39 -5.02
C TYR A 2 5.24 3.71 -4.03
N LYS A 3 6.08 4.65 -4.37
CA LYS A 3 7.24 5.02 -3.54
C LYS A 3 6.88 5.50 -2.15
N ASN A 4 5.87 6.37 -2.06
CA ASN A 4 5.46 6.91 -0.77
C ASN A 4 4.88 5.83 0.13
N LEU A 5 4.12 4.90 -0.45
CA LEU A 5 3.59 3.77 0.29
C LEU A 5 4.72 2.89 0.83
N MET A 6 5.71 2.60 -0.01
CA MET A 6 6.86 1.80 0.42
C MET A 6 7.63 2.48 1.54
N ALA A 7 7.79 3.80 1.45
CA ALA A 7 8.48 4.56 2.49
C ALA A 7 7.72 4.51 3.82
N GLU A 8 6.40 4.61 3.78
CA GLU A 8 5.59 4.54 4.99
C GLU A 8 5.62 3.15 5.63
N LEU A 9 5.66 2.11 4.81
CA LEU A 9 5.83 0.74 5.30
C LEU A 9 7.19 0.56 5.97
N ALA A 10 8.24 1.08 5.33
CA ALA A 10 9.60 0.99 5.88
C ALA A 10 9.74 1.71 7.21
N LYS A 11 9.12 2.88 7.34
CA LYS A 11 9.11 3.64 8.60
C LYS A 11 8.56 2.82 9.76
N ARG A 12 7.58 1.96 9.48
CA ARG A 12 6.89 1.16 10.48
C ARG A 12 7.46 -0.24 10.60
N GLU A 13 8.52 -0.51 9.85
CA GLU A 13 9.13 -1.84 9.78
C GLU A 13 8.10 -2.91 9.44
N MET A 14 7.11 -2.53 8.62
CA MET A 14 6.04 -3.43 8.21
C MET A 14 6.35 -4.01 6.84
N GLY A 15 6.38 -5.33 6.76
CA GLY A 15 6.59 -6.02 5.48
C GLY A 15 5.27 -6.24 4.76
N LEU A 16 5.37 -6.66 3.49
CA LEU A 16 4.19 -6.98 2.69
C LEU A 16 3.40 -8.13 3.29
N GLU A 17 4.06 -9.06 3.95
CA GLU A 17 3.39 -10.18 4.61
C GLU A 17 2.44 -9.68 5.70
N GLU A 18 2.91 -8.76 6.53
CA GLU A 18 2.07 -8.20 7.59
C GLU A 18 0.92 -7.39 7.02
N LEU A 19 1.21 -6.57 6.00
CA LEU A 19 0.17 -5.76 5.38
C LEU A 19 -0.90 -6.63 4.73
N SER A 20 -0.51 -7.69 4.05
CA SER A 20 -1.47 -8.59 3.41
C SER A 20 -2.36 -9.28 4.45
N LYS A 21 -1.78 -9.66 5.58
CA LYS A 21 -2.56 -10.27 6.68
C LYS A 21 -3.60 -9.29 7.22
N GLU A 22 -3.20 -8.05 7.44
CA GLU A 22 -4.11 -7.02 7.92
C GLU A 22 -5.22 -6.72 6.92
N MET A 23 -4.92 -6.84 5.63
CA MET A 23 -5.91 -6.65 4.58
C MET A 23 -6.79 -7.88 4.34
N GLY A 24 -6.38 -9.04 4.85
CA GLY A 24 -7.12 -10.27 4.63
C GLY A 24 -6.94 -10.85 3.23
N ILE A 25 -5.83 -10.60 2.59
CA ILE A 25 -5.52 -11.13 1.25
C ILE A 25 -4.18 -11.83 1.27
N LYS A 26 -3.92 -12.59 0.21
CA LYS A 26 -2.62 -13.28 0.08
C LYS A 26 -1.54 -12.28 -0.29
N GLN A 27 -0.32 -12.52 0.19
CA GLN A 27 0.82 -11.67 -0.11
C GLN A 27 1.06 -11.53 -1.61
N GLU A 28 0.89 -12.63 -2.35
CA GLU A 28 1.05 -12.63 -3.80
C GLU A 28 0.06 -11.70 -4.50
N MET A 29 -1.17 -11.66 -4.00
CA MET A 29 -2.19 -10.78 -4.52
C MET A 29 -1.85 -9.32 -4.25
N LEU A 30 -1.35 -9.03 -3.05
CA LEU A 30 -0.94 -7.69 -2.70
C LEU A 30 0.21 -7.23 -3.60
N LEU A 31 1.18 -8.10 -3.80
CA LEU A 31 2.32 -7.79 -4.66
C LEU A 31 1.87 -7.46 -6.09
N LEU A 32 0.97 -8.26 -6.64
CA LEU A 32 0.42 -8.01 -7.98
C LEU A 32 -0.31 -6.67 -8.05
N LYS A 33 -1.08 -6.33 -7.01
CA LYS A 33 -1.79 -5.07 -6.95
C LYS A 33 -0.84 -3.88 -6.90
N MET A 34 0.30 -4.04 -6.26
CA MET A 34 1.29 -2.96 -6.11
C MET A 34 2.15 -2.76 -7.35
N GLU A 35 2.13 -3.68 -8.28
CA GLU A 35 2.91 -3.58 -9.53
C GLU A 35 2.23 -2.75 -10.61
N SER A 36 1.00 -2.32 -10.40
CA SER A 36 0.22 -1.58 -11.38
C SER A 36 -0.38 -0.32 -10.76
N CYS A 37 -0.43 0.76 -11.52
CA CYS A 37 -1.05 2.00 -11.06
C CYS A 37 -2.57 1.87 -10.89
N HIS A 38 -3.17 0.81 -11.40
CA HIS A 38 -4.60 0.54 -11.26
C HIS A 38 -4.89 -0.70 -10.40
N GLY A 39 -3.85 -1.25 -9.78
CA GLY A 39 -3.99 -2.50 -9.02
C GLY A 39 -4.67 -2.33 -7.68
N ILE A 40 -4.57 -1.16 -7.06
CA ILE A 40 -5.17 -0.89 -5.76
C ILE A 40 -6.37 0.04 -5.95
N ASN A 41 -7.55 -0.43 -5.56
CA ASN A 41 -8.77 0.38 -5.68
C ASN A 41 -8.91 1.30 -4.47
N PHE A 42 -9.90 2.20 -4.54
CA PHE A 42 -10.12 3.20 -3.51
C PHE A 42 -10.36 2.58 -2.12
N ARG A 43 -11.15 1.53 -2.05
CA ARG A 43 -11.44 0.86 -0.77
C ARG A 43 -10.19 0.26 -0.17
N GLU A 44 -9.39 -0.38 -0.99
CA GLU A 44 -8.12 -0.97 -0.55
C GLU A 44 -7.17 0.11 -0.09
N ALA A 45 -7.12 1.23 -0.82
CA ALA A 45 -6.28 2.37 -0.46
C ALA A 45 -6.67 2.93 0.90
N MET A 46 -7.97 3.10 1.15
CA MET A 46 -8.47 3.58 2.44
C MET A 46 -8.11 2.62 3.56
N LYS A 47 -8.24 1.33 3.31
CA LYS A 47 -7.92 0.31 4.29
C LYS A 47 -6.43 0.33 4.64
N ILE A 48 -5.58 0.43 3.64
CA ILE A 48 -4.13 0.52 3.85
C ILE A 48 -3.78 1.76 4.65
N LYS A 49 -4.35 2.90 4.30
CA LYS A 49 -4.11 4.13 5.05
C LYS A 49 -4.49 3.97 6.52
N THR A 50 -5.62 3.34 6.79
CA THR A 50 -6.08 3.09 8.15
C THR A 50 -5.13 2.16 8.90
N ILE A 51 -4.67 1.10 8.23
CA ILE A 51 -3.73 0.15 8.82
C ILE A 51 -2.43 0.85 9.20
N LEU A 52 -1.93 1.70 8.32
CA LEU A 52 -0.68 2.42 8.54
C LEU A 52 -0.82 3.57 9.53
N LYS A 53 -2.04 4.03 9.77
CA LYS A 53 -2.32 5.18 10.64
C LYS A 53 -1.51 6.41 10.22
N THR A 54 -1.39 6.61 8.91
CA THR A 54 -0.64 7.73 8.37
C THR A 54 -1.53 8.92 8.12
N ASP A 55 -0.98 10.12 8.30
CA ASP A 55 -1.68 11.37 8.00
C ASP A 55 -1.52 11.77 6.53
N MET A 56 -0.71 11.04 5.79
CA MET A 56 -0.47 11.35 4.38
C MET A 56 -1.76 11.19 3.57
N PRO A 57 -2.15 12.20 2.77
CA PRO A 57 -3.35 12.09 1.94
C PRO A 57 -3.24 10.93 0.96
N LEU A 58 -4.39 10.36 0.59
CA LEU A 58 -4.42 9.22 -0.33
C LEU A 58 -3.70 9.49 -1.64
N GLU A 59 -3.90 10.68 -2.21
CA GLU A 59 -3.28 11.02 -3.49
C GLU A 59 -1.76 11.07 -3.41
N GLN A 60 -1.20 11.37 -2.25
CA GLN A 60 0.25 11.33 -2.04
C GLN A 60 0.71 9.91 -1.71
N LEU A 61 -0.02 9.23 -0.83
CA LEU A 61 0.33 7.89 -0.39
C LEU A 61 0.36 6.92 -1.57
N PHE A 62 -0.59 7.05 -2.48
CA PHE A 62 -0.71 6.17 -3.64
C PHE A 62 -0.30 6.84 -4.94
N PHE A 63 0.57 7.84 -4.85
CA PHE A 63 1.14 8.44 -6.03
C PHE A 63 1.98 7.40 -6.77
N TRP A 64 1.62 7.15 -8.02
CA TRP A 64 2.32 6.18 -8.86
C TRP A 64 3.46 6.86 -9.58
N GLU A 65 4.65 6.35 -9.42
CA GLU A 65 5.82 6.86 -10.09
C GLU A 65 6.28 5.83 -11.12
N PRO A 66 6.24 6.16 -12.42
CA PRO A 66 6.72 5.24 -13.43
C PRO A 66 8.24 5.08 -13.32
N ILE A 67 8.70 3.88 -13.60
CA ILE A 67 10.12 3.54 -13.54
C ILE A 67 10.75 3.76 -14.91
#